data_9ac88157c6e840d3d574610e3b7b9a53
#
_entry.id   9ac88157c6e840d3d574610e3b7b9a53
#
_cell.length_a   1.000
_cell.length_b   1.000
_cell.length_c   1.000
_cell.angle_alpha   90.00
_cell.angle_beta   90.00
_cell.angle_gamma   90.00
#
_symmetry.space_group_name_H-M   'P 1'
#
loop_
_entity.id
_entity.type
_entity.pdbx_description
1 polymer ?
#
loop_
_entity_poly.entity_id
_entity_poly.type
_entity_poly.pdbx_seq_one_letter_code
_entity_poly.pdbx_strand_id
1 'polypeptide(L)'
;MGHFFFMATQSHIDKVELKPNLLSYPHHVGAPKITATDLTSFKRNGISKVEKVFDKRYKELLEQAETLQKSFLITQEVYDSKYKFEPIIGEVYHLYEDYDGGKTLSIIEPTQWNKKHLYSVILNSDMTWTKVG
;
A
#
# COMPACT_ATOMS: atom_id res chain seq x y z
N MET A 1 -17.62 4.33 -1.66
CA MET A 1 -17.24 4.73 -0.30
C MET A 1 -15.78 4.56 -0.06
N GLY A 2 -15.25 3.37 -0.14
CA GLY A 2 -13.83 3.15 0.06
C GLY A 2 -12.97 3.95 -0.90
N HIS A 3 -13.44 4.10 -2.10
CA HIS A 3 -12.74 4.86 -3.11
C HIS A 3 -12.54 6.32 -2.69
N PHE A 4 -13.59 6.92 -2.18
CA PHE A 4 -13.54 8.29 -1.71
C PHE A 4 -12.59 8.43 -0.53
N PHE A 5 -12.60 7.45 0.34
CA PHE A 5 -11.74 7.46 1.50
C PHE A 5 -10.25 7.43 1.10
N PHE A 6 -9.92 6.64 0.10
CA PHE A 6 -8.54 6.58 -0.38
C PHE A 6 -8.07 7.89 -0.97
N MET A 7 -8.93 8.56 -1.69
CA MET A 7 -8.54 9.84 -2.27
C MET A 7 -8.24 10.87 -1.19
N ALA A 8 -9.03 10.89 -0.14
CA ALA A 8 -8.77 11.79 0.97
C ALA A 8 -7.45 11.47 1.64
N THR A 9 -7.13 10.20 1.78
CA THR A 9 -5.87 9.78 2.37
C THR A 9 -4.69 10.21 1.52
N GLN A 10 -4.79 10.06 0.22
CA GLN A 10 -3.73 10.48 -0.69
C GLN A 10 -3.48 11.97 -0.60
N SER A 11 -4.54 12.76 -0.58
CA SER A 11 -4.40 14.18 -0.47
C SER A 11 -3.67 14.58 0.81
N HIS A 12 -3.96 13.87 1.87
CA HIS A 12 -3.32 14.12 3.14
C HIS A 12 -1.83 13.77 3.11
N ILE A 13 -1.51 12.69 2.45
CA ILE A 13 -0.12 12.25 2.29
C ILE A 13 0.67 13.27 1.49
N ASP A 14 0.08 13.81 0.44
CA ASP A 14 0.74 14.82 -0.36
C ASP A 14 1.12 16.04 0.47
N LYS A 15 0.26 16.43 1.38
CA LYS A 15 0.54 17.56 2.27
C LYS A 15 1.71 17.26 3.18
N VAL A 16 1.76 16.05 3.69
CA VAL A 16 2.87 15.64 4.54
C VAL A 16 4.17 15.64 3.76
N GLU A 17 4.11 15.24 2.51
CA GLU A 17 5.28 15.19 1.66
C GLU A 17 5.98 16.53 1.55
N LEU A 18 5.24 17.61 1.55
CA LEU A 18 5.81 18.94 1.40
C LEU A 18 6.45 19.46 2.67
N LYS A 19 6.19 18.84 3.80
CA LYS A 19 6.67 19.32 5.08
C LYS A 19 8.15 19.16 5.32
N PRO A 20 8.81 18.12 4.81
CA PRO A 20 10.23 17.95 5.12
C PRO A 20 11.09 19.16 4.83
N ASN A 21 10.70 19.95 3.86
CA ASN A 21 11.46 21.14 3.52
C ASN A 21 11.50 22.16 4.64
N LEU A 22 10.51 22.12 5.50
CA LEU A 22 10.44 23.06 6.59
C LEU A 22 11.44 22.75 7.69
N LEU A 23 11.94 21.54 7.69
CA LEU A 23 12.89 21.13 8.72
C LEU A 23 14.22 21.83 8.61
N SER A 24 14.51 22.41 7.48
CA SER A 24 15.78 23.08 7.30
C SER A 24 15.78 24.52 7.79
N TYR A 25 14.64 25.07 8.12
CA TYR A 25 14.57 26.46 8.55
C TYR A 25 15.30 26.80 9.81
N PRO A 26 15.08 26.07 10.88
CA PRO A 26 15.60 26.48 12.17
C PRO A 26 17.10 26.62 12.21
N HIS A 27 17.77 26.09 11.24
CA HIS A 27 19.22 26.04 11.28
C HIS A 27 19.89 27.35 10.98
N HIS A 28 19.22 28.23 10.33
CA HIS A 28 19.85 29.46 9.88
C HIS A 28 19.82 30.53 10.92
N VAL A 29 18.90 30.40 11.82
CA VAL A 29 18.69 31.44 12.80
C VAL A 29 19.66 31.28 13.94
N GLY A 30 20.29 32.37 14.28
CA GLY A 30 21.13 32.37 15.44
C GLY A 30 22.38 31.57 15.26
N ALA A 31 22.79 31.35 14.08
CA ALA A 31 24.03 30.68 13.85
C ALA A 31 25.15 31.62 14.22
N PRO A 32 25.70 31.51 15.36
CA PRO A 32 26.77 32.36 15.82
C PRO A 32 27.96 32.06 15.01
N LYS A 33 28.77 32.89 14.96
CA LYS A 33 29.84 32.89 14.04
C LYS A 33 30.89 31.89 14.30
N ILE A 34 31.63 32.10 15.04
CA ILE A 34 32.90 31.52 15.26
C ILE A 34 32.93 30.05 15.36
N THR A 35 32.82 29.56 16.51
CA THR A 35 32.81 28.13 16.71
C THR A 35 31.85 27.49 15.77
N ALA A 36 31.15 28.35 15.12
CA ALA A 36 30.15 27.95 14.17
C ALA A 36 30.69 27.07 13.05
N THR A 37 31.93 27.17 12.74
CA THR A 37 32.50 26.41 11.64
C THR A 37 32.27 24.93 11.83
N ASP A 38 32.66 24.41 12.97
CA ASP A 38 32.50 22.99 13.25
C ASP A 38 31.05 22.62 13.45
N LEU A 39 30.31 23.47 14.15
CA LEU A 39 28.89 23.24 14.34
C LEU A 39 28.13 23.29 13.05
N THR A 40 28.54 24.16 12.15
CA THR A 40 27.86 24.24 10.86
C THR A 40 28.04 22.97 10.06
N SER A 41 29.25 22.44 10.06
CA SER A 41 29.50 21.16 9.39
C SER A 41 28.71 20.03 10.03
N PHE A 42 28.71 20.00 11.33
CA PHE A 42 27.98 18.98 12.05
C PHE A 42 26.48 19.03 11.73
N LYS A 43 25.90 20.22 11.77
CA LYS A 43 24.50 20.40 11.50
C LYS A 43 24.17 20.03 10.05
N ARG A 44 25.01 20.44 9.13
CA ARG A 44 24.81 20.14 7.73
C ARG A 44 24.86 18.62 7.48
N ASN A 45 25.82 17.96 8.07
CA ASN A 45 25.91 16.51 7.95
C ASN A 45 24.75 15.82 8.60
N GLY A 46 24.31 16.33 9.76
CA GLY A 46 23.15 15.78 10.44
C GLY A 46 21.89 15.88 9.62
N ILE A 47 21.65 17.05 9.04
CA ILE A 47 20.47 17.27 8.20
C ILE A 47 20.52 16.34 7.00
N SER A 48 21.68 16.24 6.37
CA SER A 48 21.81 15.37 5.19
C SER A 48 21.47 13.92 5.55
N LYS A 49 21.92 13.45 6.69
CA LYS A 49 21.62 12.09 7.13
C LYS A 49 20.16 11.90 7.46
N VAL A 50 19.58 12.89 8.15
CA VAL A 50 18.16 12.84 8.50
C VAL A 50 17.30 12.83 7.26
N GLU A 51 17.64 13.62 6.26
CA GLU A 51 16.90 13.64 5.01
C GLU A 51 16.91 12.27 4.35
N LYS A 52 18.04 11.60 4.36
CA LYS A 52 18.12 10.26 3.78
C LYS A 52 17.26 9.26 4.55
N VAL A 53 17.27 9.35 5.87
CA VAL A 53 16.47 8.47 6.70
C VAL A 53 14.98 8.70 6.46
N PHE A 54 14.57 9.95 6.41
CA PHE A 54 13.17 10.28 6.18
C PHE A 54 12.73 9.88 4.77
N ASP A 55 13.59 10.11 3.79
CA ASP A 55 13.29 9.72 2.42
C ASP A 55 13.08 8.21 2.31
N LYS A 56 13.94 7.44 2.95
CA LYS A 56 13.81 6.00 2.96
C LYS A 56 12.51 5.55 3.60
N ARG A 57 12.18 6.11 4.76
CA ARG A 57 10.96 5.76 5.46
C ARG A 57 9.72 6.15 4.66
N TYR A 58 9.78 7.29 4.02
CA TYR A 58 8.68 7.75 3.19
C TYR A 58 8.43 6.77 2.05
N LYS A 59 9.49 6.32 1.39
CA LYS A 59 9.36 5.34 0.32
C LYS A 59 8.79 4.03 0.83
N GLU A 60 9.22 3.59 2.00
CA GLU A 60 8.68 2.38 2.59
C GLU A 60 7.19 2.50 2.87
N LEU A 61 6.77 3.67 3.36
CA LEU A 61 5.35 3.92 3.60
C LEU A 61 4.54 3.92 2.31
N LEU A 62 5.10 4.49 1.25
CA LEU A 62 4.44 4.47 -0.05
C LEU A 62 4.25 3.04 -0.55
N GLU A 63 5.25 2.20 -0.40
CA GLU A 63 5.15 0.81 -0.78
C GLU A 63 4.08 0.08 0.01
N GLN A 64 4.00 0.36 1.32
CA GLN A 64 2.98 -0.23 2.16
C GLN A 64 1.58 0.23 1.75
N ALA A 65 1.45 1.52 1.40
CA ALA A 65 0.17 2.05 0.95
C ALA A 65 -0.26 1.40 -0.36
N GLU A 66 0.68 1.18 -1.28
CA GLU A 66 0.37 0.49 -2.53
C GLU A 66 -0.08 -0.95 -2.29
N THR A 67 0.61 -1.64 -1.41
CA THR A 67 0.26 -3.02 -1.06
C THR A 67 -1.14 -3.08 -0.45
N LEU A 68 -1.44 -2.15 0.42
CA LEU A 68 -2.74 -2.07 1.04
C LEU A 68 -3.84 -1.82 0.01
N GLN A 69 -3.59 -0.93 -0.92
CA GLN A 69 -4.54 -0.62 -1.98
C GLN A 69 -4.80 -1.83 -2.87
N LYS A 70 -3.75 -2.55 -3.24
CA LYS A 70 -3.88 -3.76 -4.05
C LYS A 70 -4.69 -4.81 -3.32
N SER A 71 -4.45 -4.96 -2.02
CA SER A 71 -5.19 -5.91 -1.21
C SER A 71 -6.68 -5.58 -1.18
N PHE A 72 -7.00 -4.29 -1.07
CA PHE A 72 -8.39 -3.86 -1.09
C PHE A 72 -9.05 -4.15 -2.43
N LEU A 73 -8.34 -3.90 -3.52
CA LEU A 73 -8.89 -4.13 -4.85
C LEU A 73 -9.17 -5.61 -5.09
N ILE A 74 -8.28 -6.47 -4.66
CA ILE A 74 -8.48 -7.92 -4.77
C ILE A 74 -9.69 -8.35 -3.93
N THR A 75 -9.75 -7.85 -2.70
CA THR A 75 -10.88 -8.17 -1.82
C THR A 75 -12.20 -7.76 -2.46
N GLN A 76 -12.25 -6.55 -3.01
CA GLN A 76 -13.46 -6.06 -3.65
C GLN A 76 -13.80 -6.90 -4.89
N GLU A 77 -12.82 -7.24 -5.69
CA GLU A 77 -13.05 -8.03 -6.88
C GLU A 77 -13.64 -9.39 -6.54
N VAL A 78 -13.15 -10.03 -5.49
CA VAL A 78 -13.67 -11.31 -5.08
C VAL A 78 -15.10 -11.20 -4.57
N TYR A 79 -15.39 -10.20 -3.75
CA TYR A 79 -16.75 -10.02 -3.25
C TYR A 79 -17.73 -9.68 -4.37
N ASP A 80 -17.27 -9.01 -5.41
CA ASP A 80 -18.12 -8.66 -6.54
C ASP A 80 -18.32 -9.83 -7.49
N SER A 81 -17.56 -10.90 -7.34
CA SER A 81 -17.68 -12.07 -8.20
C SER A 81 -18.93 -12.88 -7.86
N LYS A 82 -19.26 -13.82 -8.73
CA LYS A 82 -20.41 -14.69 -8.54
C LYS A 82 -20.01 -15.92 -7.74
N TYR A 83 -20.75 -16.23 -6.70
CA TYR A 83 -20.60 -17.49 -5.98
C TYR A 83 -21.86 -17.74 -5.17
N LYS A 84 -22.17 -19.02 -4.94
CA LYS A 84 -23.40 -19.41 -4.25
C LYS A 84 -23.14 -20.20 -2.99
N PHE A 85 -21.93 -20.13 -2.49
CA PHE A 85 -21.56 -20.79 -1.24
C PHE A 85 -21.00 -19.76 -0.28
N GLU A 86 -20.99 -20.08 0.98
CA GLU A 86 -20.37 -19.19 1.97
C GLU A 86 -18.91 -19.60 2.13
N PRO A 87 -17.99 -18.74 1.73
CA PRO A 87 -16.57 -19.07 1.83
C PRO A 87 -16.14 -19.31 3.28
N ILE A 88 -15.20 -20.22 3.44
CA ILE A 88 -14.68 -20.60 4.75
C ILE A 88 -13.32 -19.95 4.94
N ILE A 89 -13.14 -19.34 6.09
CA ILE A 89 -11.87 -18.71 6.46
C ILE A 89 -10.76 -19.76 6.43
N GLY A 90 -9.66 -19.41 5.76
CA GLY A 90 -8.52 -20.30 5.67
C GLY A 90 -8.51 -21.23 4.49
N GLU A 91 -9.60 -21.32 3.75
CA GLU A 91 -9.67 -22.18 2.58
C GLU A 91 -9.29 -21.42 1.32
N VAL A 92 -8.75 -22.16 0.35
CA VAL A 92 -8.33 -21.57 -0.93
C VAL A 92 -9.44 -21.72 -1.94
N TYR A 93 -9.70 -20.64 -2.65
CA TYR A 93 -10.69 -20.61 -3.73
C TYR A 93 -10.03 -20.05 -4.98
N HIS A 94 -10.66 -20.27 -6.12
CA HIS A 94 -10.10 -19.86 -7.41
C HIS A 94 -11.07 -18.93 -8.13
N LEU A 95 -10.54 -17.84 -8.65
CA LEU A 95 -11.34 -16.87 -9.38
C LEU A 95 -11.17 -17.09 -10.87
N TYR A 96 -12.28 -17.19 -11.57
CA TYR A 96 -12.31 -17.47 -13.00
C TYR A 96 -13.03 -16.37 -13.75
N GLU A 97 -12.66 -16.19 -14.99
CA GLU A 97 -13.34 -15.26 -15.87
C GLU A 97 -14.38 -16.00 -16.69
N ASP A 98 -15.61 -15.50 -16.70
CA ASP A 98 -16.70 -16.08 -17.48
C ASP A 98 -16.66 -15.58 -18.91
N TYR A 99 -17.40 -16.26 -19.79
CA TYR A 99 -17.44 -15.87 -21.19
C TYR A 99 -18.05 -14.49 -21.41
N ASP A 100 -18.89 -14.05 -20.50
CA ASP A 100 -19.52 -12.74 -20.59
C ASP A 100 -18.70 -11.62 -19.97
N GLY A 101 -17.49 -11.93 -19.55
CA GLY A 101 -16.62 -10.95 -18.92
C GLY A 101 -16.78 -10.82 -17.43
N GLY A 102 -17.74 -11.54 -16.83
CA GLY A 102 -17.90 -11.55 -15.39
C GLY A 102 -16.87 -12.46 -14.73
N LYS A 103 -16.96 -12.57 -13.43
CA LYS A 103 -16.04 -13.40 -12.67
C LYS A 103 -16.79 -14.33 -11.74
N THR A 104 -16.25 -15.52 -11.55
CA THR A 104 -16.86 -16.55 -10.69
C THR A 104 -15.82 -17.09 -9.72
N LEU A 105 -16.18 -17.15 -8.46
CA LEU A 105 -15.34 -17.76 -7.44
C LEU A 105 -15.78 -19.22 -7.28
N SER A 106 -14.81 -20.14 -7.25
CA SER A 106 -15.11 -21.56 -7.22
C SER A 106 -14.06 -22.34 -6.45
N ILE A 107 -14.46 -23.48 -5.93
CA ILE A 107 -13.53 -24.42 -5.31
C ILE A 107 -12.89 -25.36 -6.32
N ILE A 108 -13.36 -25.35 -7.57
CA ILE A 108 -12.85 -26.21 -8.61
C ILE A 108 -11.47 -25.75 -9.03
N GLU A 109 -10.53 -26.69 -9.06
CA GLU A 109 -9.16 -26.33 -9.41
C GLU A 109 -9.02 -26.06 -10.90
N PRO A 110 -8.04 -25.24 -11.30
CA PRO A 110 -7.89 -24.85 -12.71
C PRO A 110 -7.71 -26.01 -13.67
N THR A 111 -7.16 -27.12 -13.18
CA THR A 111 -6.93 -28.28 -14.02
C THR A 111 -8.19 -29.10 -14.27
N GLN A 112 -9.27 -28.80 -13.59
CA GLN A 112 -10.49 -29.62 -13.64
C GLN A 112 -11.55 -29.11 -14.60
N TRP A 113 -11.36 -27.94 -15.17
CA TRP A 113 -12.30 -27.43 -16.18
C TRP A 113 -11.61 -26.41 -17.09
N ASN A 114 -12.40 -25.87 -18.04
CA ASN A 114 -11.84 -25.03 -19.10
C ASN A 114 -11.96 -23.54 -18.89
N LYS A 115 -12.46 -23.11 -17.76
CA LYS A 115 -12.62 -21.68 -17.53
C LYS A 115 -11.27 -21.02 -17.33
N LYS A 116 -11.18 -19.76 -17.72
CA LYS A 116 -9.94 -19.02 -17.60
C LYS A 116 -9.67 -18.66 -16.15
N HIS A 117 -8.59 -19.23 -15.62
CA HIS A 117 -8.19 -18.98 -14.23
C HIS A 117 -7.50 -17.63 -14.14
N LEU A 118 -7.99 -16.77 -13.27
CA LEU A 118 -7.39 -15.46 -13.04
C LEU A 118 -6.35 -15.54 -11.94
N TYR A 119 -6.75 -15.95 -10.75
CA TYR A 119 -5.83 -16.20 -9.67
C TYR A 119 -6.57 -16.92 -8.55
N SER A 120 -5.79 -17.41 -7.57
CA SER A 120 -6.35 -18.10 -6.41
C SER A 120 -6.28 -17.17 -5.21
N VAL A 121 -7.22 -17.31 -4.30
CA VAL A 121 -7.33 -16.46 -3.13
C VAL A 121 -7.67 -17.25 -1.89
N ILE A 122 -7.35 -16.68 -0.74
CA ILE A 122 -7.70 -17.27 0.54
C ILE A 122 -8.44 -16.22 1.35
N LEU A 123 -9.47 -16.65 2.08
CA LEU A 123 -10.24 -15.74 2.94
C LEU A 123 -9.58 -15.64 4.31
N ASN A 124 -9.26 -14.44 4.72
CA ASN A 124 -8.62 -14.18 6.00
C ASN A 124 -9.64 -13.94 7.09
N SER A 125 -9.20 -14.04 8.33
CA SER A 125 -10.10 -13.91 9.48
C SER A 125 -10.73 -12.52 9.60
N ASP A 126 -10.11 -11.51 9.01
CA ASP A 126 -10.67 -10.16 8.99
C ASP A 126 -11.56 -9.92 7.77
N MET A 127 -11.88 -10.98 7.05
CA MET A 127 -12.75 -10.96 5.88
C MET A 127 -12.12 -10.33 4.65
N THR A 128 -10.82 -10.12 4.66
CA THR A 128 -10.10 -9.72 3.45
C THR A 128 -9.68 -10.96 2.66
N TRP A 129 -9.48 -10.78 1.37
CA TRP A 129 -9.02 -11.84 0.49
C TRP A 129 -7.58 -11.58 0.08
N THR A 130 -6.75 -12.59 0.20
CA THR A 130 -5.34 -12.51 -0.18
C THR A 130 -5.07 -13.43 -1.36
N LYS A 131 -4.36 -12.90 -2.33
CA LYS A 131 -3.96 -13.66 -3.49
C LYS A 131 -2.89 -14.67 -3.08
N VAL A 132 -3.01 -15.91 -3.52
CA VAL A 132 -2.06 -16.97 -3.21
C VAL A 132 -1.49 -17.54 -4.49
N GLY A 133 -0.23 -17.89 -4.43
CA GLY A 133 0.48 -18.49 -5.55
C GLY A 133 1.11 -17.49 -6.46
#